data_eae013b94c763f70312860a01047d79a
#
_entry.id   eae013b94c763f70312860a01047d79a
#
_cell.length_a   1.000
_cell.length_b   1.000
_cell.length_c   1.000
_cell.angle_alpha   90.00
_cell.angle_beta   90.00
_cell.angle_gamma   90.00
#
_symmetry.space_group_name_H-M   'P 1'
#
loop_
_entity.id
_entity.type
_entity.pdbx_description
1 polymer ?
#
loop_
_entity_poly.entity_id
_entity_poly.type
_entity_poly.pdbx_seq_one_letter_code
_entity_poly.pdbx_strand_id
1 'polypeptide(L)'
;MVMDKFEQAGYGQRDIGFGERPALIMVDFQLGFTDGVSPIGRSEHIQSAVDNTAKLLAGCKQYGVPAASCRVSWGGPDEMTYWKIDTLYDGSFYHGHPCTEFDPRIADPDYVFQFTKT
;
A
#
# COMPACT_ATOMS: atom_id res chain seq x y z
N MET A 1 -12.41 31.82 -13.31
CA MET A 1 -11.81 30.85 -12.37
C MET A 1 -10.35 31.19 -12.18
N VAL A 2 -9.91 31.32 -10.96
CA VAL A 2 -8.51 31.64 -10.66
C VAL A 2 -7.76 30.30 -10.60
N MET A 3 -6.71 30.14 -11.42
CA MET A 3 -5.80 28.99 -11.33
C MET A 3 -5.08 29.02 -9.99
N ASP A 4 -4.92 27.87 -9.38
CA ASP A 4 -4.11 27.81 -8.17
C ASP A 4 -2.61 28.02 -8.49
N LYS A 5 -1.82 28.23 -7.45
CA LYS A 5 -0.40 28.55 -7.61
C LYS A 5 0.40 27.39 -8.19
N PHE A 6 -0.04 26.16 -7.98
CA PHE A 6 0.62 24.96 -8.53
C PHE A 6 0.35 24.83 -10.02
N GLU A 7 -0.88 25.06 -10.45
CA GLU A 7 -1.22 25.09 -11.87
C GLU A 7 -0.46 26.19 -12.61
N GLN A 8 -0.37 27.38 -12.01
CA GLN A 8 0.41 28.49 -12.58
C GLN A 8 1.89 28.17 -12.71
N ALA A 9 2.44 27.35 -11.81
CA ALA A 9 3.83 26.91 -11.85
C ALA A 9 4.09 25.75 -12.85
N GLY A 10 3.04 25.27 -13.52
CA GLY A 10 3.16 24.22 -14.53
C GLY A 10 3.00 22.81 -14.00
N TYR A 11 2.54 22.61 -12.78
CA TYR A 11 2.24 21.29 -12.26
C TYR A 11 1.10 20.65 -13.05
N GLY A 12 1.29 19.41 -13.48
CA GLY A 12 0.29 18.66 -14.24
C GLY A 12 0.16 19.04 -15.71
N GLN A 13 1.00 19.91 -16.24
CA GLN A 13 0.95 20.32 -17.64
C GLN A 13 1.52 19.29 -18.63
N ARG A 14 2.30 18.33 -18.14
CA ARG A 14 2.85 17.27 -18.97
C ARG A 14 2.24 15.93 -18.59
N ASP A 15 1.77 15.21 -19.59
CA ASP A 15 1.40 13.82 -19.44
C ASP A 15 2.68 12.97 -19.43
N ILE A 16 2.90 12.25 -18.32
CA ILE A 16 4.06 11.38 -18.16
C ILE A 16 3.83 10.02 -18.84
N GLY A 17 2.56 9.57 -18.87
CA GLY A 17 2.20 8.25 -19.37
C GLY A 17 2.74 7.11 -18.50
N PHE A 18 2.66 5.89 -18.99
CA PHE A 18 3.07 4.69 -18.27
C PHE A 18 4.48 4.18 -18.64
N GLY A 19 5.09 4.72 -19.69
CA GLY A 19 6.33 4.21 -20.22
C GLY A 19 6.19 2.83 -20.87
N GLU A 20 7.32 2.19 -21.19
CA GLU A 20 7.35 0.91 -21.91
C GLU A 20 7.51 -0.30 -20.99
N ARG A 21 8.02 -0.11 -19.78
CA ARG A 21 8.29 -1.18 -18.80
C ARG A 21 7.72 -0.82 -17.44
N PRO A 22 6.41 -1.04 -17.27
CA PRO A 22 5.75 -0.76 -16.00
C PRO A 22 6.12 -1.77 -14.91
N ALA A 23 5.92 -1.39 -13.65
CA ALA A 23 5.93 -2.27 -12.51
C ALA A 23 4.76 -1.93 -11.60
N LEU A 24 4.25 -2.92 -10.88
CA LEU A 24 3.22 -2.72 -9.87
C LEU A 24 3.86 -2.60 -8.49
N ILE A 25 3.55 -1.53 -7.78
CA ILE A 25 3.93 -1.37 -6.36
C ILE A 25 2.65 -1.31 -5.52
N MET A 26 2.52 -2.25 -4.60
CA MET A 26 1.40 -2.33 -3.64
C MET A 26 1.89 -1.83 -2.28
N VAL A 27 1.30 -0.74 -1.80
CA VAL A 27 1.77 -0.05 -0.60
C VAL A 27 0.75 -0.20 0.53
N ASP A 28 1.19 -0.76 1.65
CA ASP A 28 0.41 -0.91 2.88
C ASP A 28 -0.84 -1.83 2.77
N PHE A 29 -0.83 -2.79 1.85
CA PHE A 29 -1.85 -3.84 1.78
C PHE A 29 -1.55 -4.94 2.80
N GLN A 30 -1.53 -4.56 4.05
CA GLN A 30 -1.32 -5.42 5.22
C GLN A 30 -2.59 -5.47 6.07
N LEU A 31 -2.78 -6.56 6.81
CA LEU A 31 -4.04 -6.86 7.51
C LEU A 31 -4.49 -5.77 8.48
N GLY A 32 -3.57 -5.05 9.10
CA GLY A 32 -3.92 -3.91 9.95
C GLY A 32 -4.70 -2.81 9.22
N PHE A 33 -4.51 -2.66 7.91
CA PHE A 33 -5.22 -1.67 7.08
C PHE A 33 -6.29 -2.28 6.19
N THR A 34 -6.28 -3.57 5.94
CA THR A 34 -7.15 -4.20 4.93
C THR A 34 -8.14 -5.20 5.52
N ASP A 35 -7.91 -5.71 6.73
CA ASP A 35 -8.85 -6.62 7.39
C ASP A 35 -10.09 -5.84 7.82
N GLY A 36 -11.27 -6.29 7.39
CA GLY A 36 -12.56 -5.68 7.75
C GLY A 36 -12.88 -5.73 9.25
N VAL A 37 -12.18 -6.54 10.04
CA VAL A 37 -12.27 -6.57 11.50
C VAL A 37 -11.47 -5.45 12.15
N SER A 38 -10.38 -5.03 11.49
CA SER A 38 -9.58 -3.90 11.97
C SER A 38 -10.37 -2.58 11.89
N PRO A 39 -10.30 -1.71 12.91
CA PRO A 39 -10.94 -0.40 12.86
C PRO A 39 -10.59 0.43 11.64
N ILE A 40 -9.36 0.29 11.14
CA ILE A 40 -8.88 1.04 9.97
C ILE A 40 -9.34 0.37 8.67
N GLY A 41 -9.47 -0.96 8.65
CA GLY A 41 -9.78 -1.75 7.45
C GLY A 41 -11.25 -1.88 7.08
N ARG A 42 -12.17 -1.32 7.85
CA ARG A 42 -13.62 -1.54 7.68
C ARG A 42 -14.25 -0.86 6.48
N SER A 43 -13.55 0.06 5.84
CA SER A 43 -14.08 0.82 4.71
C SER A 43 -14.34 -0.07 3.49
N GLU A 44 -15.52 0.08 2.88
CA GLU A 44 -15.85 -0.57 1.61
C GLU A 44 -14.90 -0.17 0.49
N HIS A 45 -14.39 1.07 0.54
CA HIS A 45 -13.39 1.55 -0.42
C HIS A 45 -12.08 0.77 -0.32
N ILE A 46 -11.65 0.45 0.91
CA ILE A 46 -10.45 -0.37 1.12
C ILE A 46 -10.67 -1.79 0.59
N GLN A 47 -11.82 -2.39 0.89
CA GLN A 47 -12.14 -3.74 0.41
C GLN A 47 -12.16 -3.79 -1.13
N SER A 48 -12.79 -2.80 -1.76
CA SER A 48 -12.78 -2.68 -3.22
C SER A 48 -11.38 -2.48 -3.79
N ALA A 49 -10.56 -1.68 -3.11
CA ALA A 49 -9.16 -1.46 -3.53
C ALA A 49 -8.35 -2.76 -3.49
N VAL A 50 -8.50 -3.57 -2.44
CA VAL A 50 -7.79 -4.87 -2.35
C VAL A 50 -8.26 -5.81 -3.45
N ASP A 51 -9.56 -5.95 -3.67
CA ASP A 51 -10.11 -6.82 -4.71
C ASP A 51 -9.67 -6.40 -6.11
N ASN A 52 -9.67 -5.10 -6.39
CA ASN A 52 -9.20 -4.58 -7.67
C ASN A 52 -7.69 -4.77 -7.84
N THR A 53 -6.92 -4.60 -6.76
CA THR A 53 -5.47 -4.83 -6.78
C THR A 53 -5.14 -6.31 -7.01
N ALA A 54 -5.93 -7.23 -6.45
CA ALA A 54 -5.77 -8.66 -6.71
C ALA A 54 -5.97 -8.99 -8.20
N LYS A 55 -6.97 -8.37 -8.85
CA LYS A 55 -7.19 -8.52 -10.31
C LYS A 55 -6.03 -7.93 -11.10
N LEU A 56 -5.53 -6.78 -10.70
CA LEU A 56 -4.39 -6.12 -11.35
C LEU A 56 -3.12 -6.98 -11.22
N LEU A 57 -2.87 -7.54 -10.05
CA LEU A 57 -1.74 -8.45 -9.83
C LEU A 57 -1.83 -9.70 -10.72
N ALA A 58 -3.02 -10.29 -10.86
CA ALA A 58 -3.23 -11.42 -11.75
C ALA A 58 -2.89 -11.04 -13.20
N GLY A 59 -3.27 -9.85 -13.65
CA GLY A 59 -2.90 -9.33 -14.97
C GLY A 59 -1.39 -9.13 -15.10
N CYS A 60 -0.73 -8.60 -14.09
CA CYS A 60 0.72 -8.46 -14.06
C CYS A 60 1.44 -9.80 -14.22
N LYS A 61 0.98 -10.82 -13.51
CA LYS A 61 1.53 -12.18 -13.64
C LYS A 61 1.35 -12.75 -15.05
N GLN A 62 0.17 -12.55 -15.63
CA GLN A 62 -0.14 -13.03 -16.98
C GLN A 62 0.80 -12.43 -18.03
N TYR A 63 1.16 -11.17 -17.89
CA TYR A 63 1.96 -10.43 -18.87
C TYR A 63 3.43 -10.22 -18.44
N GLY A 64 3.85 -10.84 -17.36
CA GLY A 64 5.24 -10.73 -16.90
C GLY A 64 5.63 -9.35 -16.37
N VAL A 65 4.67 -8.57 -15.88
CA VAL A 65 4.93 -7.26 -15.27
C VAL A 65 5.40 -7.47 -13.84
N PRO A 66 6.61 -6.99 -13.47
CA PRO A 66 7.12 -7.17 -12.12
C PRO A 66 6.25 -6.46 -11.08
N ALA A 67 6.18 -7.05 -9.88
CA ALA A 67 5.40 -6.50 -8.78
C ALA A 67 6.20 -6.54 -7.47
N ALA A 68 6.00 -5.51 -6.65
CA ALA A 68 6.53 -5.44 -5.30
C ALA A 68 5.44 -5.00 -4.33
N SER A 69 5.57 -5.42 -3.09
CA SER A 69 4.66 -5.04 -2.01
C SER A 69 5.45 -4.61 -0.80
N CYS A 70 5.07 -3.50 -0.19
CA CYS A 70 5.66 -3.06 1.06
C CYS A 70 4.63 -2.97 2.18
N ARG A 71 5.11 -3.27 3.37
CA ARG A 71 4.37 -3.08 4.61
C ARG A 71 5.09 -2.08 5.50
N VAL A 72 4.35 -1.49 6.42
CA VAL A 72 4.92 -0.73 7.52
C VAL A 72 4.94 -1.59 8.78
N SER A 73 6.08 -1.65 9.45
CA SER A 73 6.20 -2.24 10.77
C SER A 73 7.46 -1.71 11.48
N TRP A 74 7.45 -1.77 12.80
CA TRP A 74 8.53 -1.28 13.65
C TRP A 74 8.98 -2.37 14.61
N GLY A 75 10.22 -2.25 15.11
CA GLY A 75 10.75 -3.16 16.12
C GLY A 75 10.17 -2.90 17.51
N GLY A 76 9.70 -1.69 17.76
CA GLY A 76 9.12 -1.29 19.04
C GLY A 76 8.83 0.21 19.05
N PRO A 77 8.37 0.76 20.20
CA PRO A 77 7.97 2.16 20.30
C PRO A 77 9.12 3.15 20.05
N ASP A 78 10.36 2.75 20.30
CA ASP A 78 11.53 3.61 20.10
C ASP A 78 11.85 3.88 18.63
N GLU A 79 11.36 3.03 17.73
CA GLU A 79 11.53 3.20 16.29
C GLU A 79 10.39 4.00 15.64
N MET A 80 9.29 4.19 16.36
CA MET A 80 8.11 4.87 15.82
C MET A 80 8.28 6.37 15.86
N THR A 81 7.91 7.01 14.75
CA THR A 81 7.76 8.47 14.68
C THR A 81 6.37 8.90 15.17
N TYR A 82 6.11 10.20 15.20
CA TYR A 82 4.80 10.71 15.58
C TYR A 82 3.77 10.46 14.46
N TRP A 83 2.70 9.76 14.84
CA TRP A 83 1.56 9.48 13.97
C TRP A 83 0.29 10.11 14.54
N LYS A 84 -0.61 10.49 13.65
CA LYS A 84 -1.89 11.12 14.03
C LYS A 84 -2.96 10.10 14.45
N ILE A 85 -2.67 8.81 14.35
CA ILE A 85 -3.63 7.72 14.56
C ILE A 85 -3.19 6.94 15.80
N ASP A 86 -3.96 7.05 16.88
CA ASP A 86 -3.65 6.39 18.15
C ASP A 86 -3.57 4.87 18.05
N THR A 87 -4.38 4.28 17.16
CA THR A 87 -4.42 2.83 16.96
C THR A 87 -3.06 2.24 16.55
N LEU A 88 -2.18 3.02 15.94
CA LEU A 88 -0.84 2.56 15.56
C LEU A 88 0.08 2.32 16.76
N TYR A 89 -0.25 2.87 17.94
CA TYR A 89 0.60 2.80 19.12
C TYR A 89 0.25 1.66 20.08
N ASP A 90 -0.67 0.78 19.73
CA ASP A 90 -1.10 -0.35 20.58
C ASP A 90 -0.24 -1.61 20.44
N GLY A 91 0.84 -1.56 19.66
CA GLY A 91 1.71 -2.70 19.38
C GLY A 91 1.31 -3.54 18.17
N SER A 92 0.17 -3.24 17.54
CA SER A 92 -0.33 -4.01 16.39
C SER A 92 0.58 -3.93 15.16
N PHE A 93 1.44 -2.91 15.09
CA PHE A 93 2.34 -2.69 13.97
C PHE A 93 3.80 -3.01 14.31
N TYR A 94 4.04 -3.75 15.37
CA TYR A 94 5.37 -4.27 15.67
C TYR A 94 5.66 -5.54 14.86
N HIS A 95 6.92 -5.76 14.52
CA HIS A 95 7.34 -6.92 13.74
C HIS A 95 6.78 -8.22 14.31
N GLY A 96 6.22 -9.04 13.43
CA GLY A 96 5.63 -10.33 13.77
C GLY A 96 4.17 -10.29 14.21
N HIS A 97 3.58 -9.12 14.43
CA HIS A 97 2.15 -9.02 14.72
C HIS A 97 1.32 -9.31 13.45
N PRO A 98 0.16 -10.02 13.55
CA PRO A 98 -0.68 -10.32 12.39
C PRO A 98 -1.09 -9.11 11.54
N CYS A 99 -1.25 -7.93 12.15
CA CYS A 99 -1.55 -6.69 11.43
C CYS A 99 -0.46 -6.27 10.45
N THR A 100 0.75 -6.80 10.58
CA THR A 100 1.86 -6.51 9.66
C THR A 100 1.96 -7.51 8.52
N GLU A 101 1.18 -8.57 8.53
CA GLU A 101 1.14 -9.55 7.45
C GLU A 101 0.45 -8.97 6.21
N PHE A 102 0.97 -9.30 5.03
CA PHE A 102 0.33 -8.92 3.78
C PHE A 102 -1.05 -9.57 3.66
N ASP A 103 -2.02 -8.82 3.12
CA ASP A 103 -3.34 -9.37 2.85
C ASP A 103 -3.21 -10.58 1.90
N PRO A 104 -3.76 -11.74 2.26
CA PRO A 104 -3.62 -12.94 1.44
C PRO A 104 -4.17 -12.81 0.02
N ARG A 105 -5.07 -11.86 -0.21
CA ARG A 105 -5.61 -11.61 -1.57
C ARG A 105 -4.57 -11.05 -2.54
N ILE A 106 -3.51 -10.43 -2.02
CA ILE A 106 -2.42 -9.85 -2.83
C ILE A 106 -1.04 -10.40 -2.44
N ALA A 107 -0.96 -11.24 -1.44
CA ALA A 107 0.28 -11.89 -1.05
C ALA A 107 0.59 -13.03 -2.03
N ASP A 108 1.70 -12.91 -2.72
CA ASP A 108 2.19 -13.94 -3.63
C ASP A 108 3.73 -13.93 -3.54
N PRO A 109 4.29 -14.56 -2.49
CA PRO A 109 5.72 -14.45 -2.20
C PRO A 109 6.61 -15.08 -3.28
N ASP A 110 6.06 -15.95 -4.13
CA ASP A 110 6.81 -16.54 -5.24
C ASP A 110 6.94 -15.59 -6.44
N TYR A 111 6.06 -14.60 -6.53
CA TYR A 111 6.06 -13.63 -7.63
C TYR A 111 6.37 -12.22 -7.18
N VAL A 112 5.82 -11.79 -6.04
CA VAL A 112 5.89 -10.41 -5.55
C VAL A 112 7.13 -10.24 -4.66
N PHE A 113 7.95 -9.25 -4.96
CA PHE A 113 9.03 -8.84 -4.07
C PHE A 113 8.45 -8.12 -2.86
N GLN A 114 8.71 -8.64 -1.65
CA GLN A 114 8.14 -8.13 -0.41
C GLN A 114 9.21 -7.45 0.43
N PHE A 115 8.91 -6.26 0.96
CA PHE A 115 9.81 -5.54 1.83
C PHE A 115 9.07 -4.72 2.89
N THR A 116 9.80 -4.32 3.91
CA THR A 116 9.29 -3.51 5.02
C THR A 116 9.84 -2.10 4.93
N LYS A 117 8.98 -1.12 5.15
CA LYS A 117 9.36 0.28 5.32
C LYS A 117 8.98 0.78 6.72
N THR A 118 9.56 1.86 7.15
CA THR A 118 9.24 2.53 8.42
C THR A 118 8.73 3.94 8.19
#